data_e2d42348953abcf33878824c0fe5bba5
#
_entry.id   e2d42348953abcf33878824c0fe5bba5
#
_cell.length_a   1.000
_cell.length_b   1.000
_cell.length_c   1.000
_cell.angle_alpha   90.00
_cell.angle_beta   90.00
_cell.angle_gamma   90.00
#
_symmetry.space_group_name_H-M   'P 1'
#
loop_
_entity.id
_entity.type
_entity.pdbx_description
1 polymer ?
#
loop_
_entity_poly.entity_id
_entity_poly.type
_entity_poly.pdbx_seq_one_letter_code
_entity_poly.pdbx_strand_id
1 'polypeptide(L)'
;RIAQAAVAKSPTRMRFAASALGARGADSPLPPLAELQETALRENPELRAQQAMISAQEARVELARKAHLPDFDFALQYGQRDARPDMVSAMVSVEIPIWKGRKQDMQVKEAEAELSALRAEHHARANAIRARVAELYAELERDRTQLALYANSIIPQGRAALASATASYEVGRADFLTVLENQATLYDYEIAYFRVLTDFARKLAELEQVVGKEVLR
;
A
#
# COMPACT_ATOMS: atom_id res chain seq x y z
N ARG A 1 19.77 -39.17 -28.66
CA ARG A 1 20.78 -38.65 -27.68
C ARG A 1 20.89 -37.12 -27.67
N ILE A 2 20.62 -36.43 -28.76
CA ILE A 2 20.73 -34.91 -28.82
C ILE A 2 19.51 -34.27 -28.15
N ALA A 3 18.31 -34.84 -28.24
CA ALA A 3 17.08 -34.34 -27.63
C ALA A 3 17.07 -34.42 -26.07
N GLN A 4 17.72 -35.43 -25.51
CA GLN A 4 17.84 -35.58 -24.04
C GLN A 4 18.77 -34.55 -23.38
N ALA A 5 19.78 -34.03 -24.09
CA ALA A 5 20.72 -33.03 -23.57
C ALA A 5 20.14 -31.61 -23.53
N ALA A 6 19.18 -31.30 -24.41
CA ALA A 6 18.56 -29.97 -24.47
C ALA A 6 17.52 -29.73 -23.35
N VAL A 7 16.84 -30.78 -22.90
CA VAL A 7 15.81 -30.75 -21.85
C VAL A 7 16.42 -30.49 -20.45
N ALA A 8 17.68 -30.88 -20.24
CA ALA A 8 18.33 -30.80 -18.92
C ALA A 8 18.89 -29.43 -18.51
N LYS A 9 19.00 -28.46 -19.41
CA LYS A 9 19.76 -27.19 -19.14
C LYS A 9 18.95 -25.94 -18.87
N SER A 10 17.65 -25.92 -19.07
CA SER A 10 16.85 -24.69 -18.93
C SER A 10 16.18 -24.41 -17.58
N PRO A 11 15.86 -25.38 -16.71
CA PRO A 11 15.09 -25.09 -15.50
C PRO A 11 15.90 -24.51 -14.33
N THR A 12 17.24 -24.56 -14.38
CA THR A 12 18.04 -24.30 -13.18
C THR A 12 18.16 -22.80 -12.85
N ARG A 13 18.20 -21.91 -13.84
CA ARG A 13 18.32 -20.45 -13.61
C ARG A 13 17.00 -19.80 -13.18
N MET A 14 15.84 -20.24 -13.67
CA MET A 14 14.54 -19.72 -13.23
C MET A 14 14.16 -20.24 -11.82
N ARG A 15 14.61 -21.44 -11.44
CA ARG A 15 14.41 -21.96 -10.07
C ARG A 15 15.06 -21.11 -8.99
N PHE A 16 16.21 -20.48 -9.25
CA PHE A 16 16.93 -19.70 -8.25
C PHE A 16 16.27 -18.34 -7.94
N ALA A 17 15.69 -17.68 -8.91
CA ALA A 17 15.01 -16.38 -8.68
C ALA A 17 13.62 -16.56 -8.03
N ALA A 18 12.89 -17.60 -8.42
CA ALA A 18 11.57 -17.89 -7.85
C ALA A 18 11.65 -18.49 -6.44
N SER A 19 12.72 -19.23 -6.11
CA SER A 19 12.88 -19.86 -4.80
C SER A 19 13.24 -18.88 -3.69
N ALA A 20 13.82 -17.72 -4.00
CA ALA A 20 14.26 -16.78 -2.98
C ALA A 20 13.16 -15.82 -2.50
N LEU A 21 12.23 -15.41 -3.38
CA LEU A 21 11.15 -14.49 -3.01
C LEU A 21 9.77 -15.15 -2.86
N GLY A 22 9.48 -16.19 -3.65
CA GLY A 22 8.13 -16.73 -3.73
C GLY A 22 7.87 -17.91 -2.81
N ALA A 23 8.84 -18.78 -2.58
CA ALA A 23 8.64 -19.99 -1.77
C ALA A 23 8.49 -19.68 -0.27
N ARG A 24 9.17 -18.66 0.24
CA ARG A 24 9.03 -18.27 1.65
C ARG A 24 7.68 -17.61 1.97
N GLY A 25 7.14 -16.82 1.02
CA GLY A 25 5.88 -16.11 1.23
C GLY A 25 4.64 -16.98 1.01
N ALA A 26 4.68 -17.92 0.07
CA ALA A 26 3.54 -18.79 -0.24
C ALA A 26 3.28 -19.86 0.82
N ASP A 27 4.33 -20.31 1.54
CA ASP A 27 4.23 -21.33 2.58
C ASP A 27 3.93 -20.75 3.97
N SER A 28 4.18 -19.44 4.21
CA SER A 28 3.89 -18.82 5.49
C SER A 28 2.42 -18.40 5.56
N PRO A 29 1.69 -18.71 6.66
CA PRO A 29 0.31 -18.25 6.81
C PRO A 29 0.27 -16.73 6.91
N LEU A 30 -0.67 -16.11 6.20
CA LEU A 30 -0.94 -14.68 6.36
C LEU A 30 -1.50 -14.42 7.76
N PRO A 31 -1.15 -13.29 8.39
CA PRO A 31 -1.81 -12.87 9.62
C PRO A 31 -3.33 -12.74 9.41
N PRO A 32 -4.15 -12.85 10.46
CA PRO A 32 -5.60 -12.68 10.36
C PRO A 32 -5.99 -11.34 9.73
N LEU A 33 -7.01 -11.33 8.87
CA LEU A 33 -7.50 -10.12 8.19
C LEU A 33 -7.75 -8.94 9.16
N ALA A 34 -8.35 -9.23 10.32
CA ALA A 34 -8.64 -8.20 11.32
C ALA A 34 -7.37 -7.52 11.85
N GLU A 35 -6.30 -8.28 12.10
CA GLU A 35 -5.01 -7.77 12.55
C GLU A 35 -4.35 -6.89 11.48
N LEU A 36 -4.42 -7.30 10.21
CA LEU A 36 -3.90 -6.51 9.08
C LEU A 36 -4.66 -5.20 8.92
N GLN A 37 -5.98 -5.22 9.04
CA GLN A 37 -6.80 -4.02 8.97
C GLN A 37 -6.51 -3.05 10.13
N GLU A 38 -6.36 -3.56 11.35
CA GLU A 38 -6.01 -2.74 12.51
C GLU A 38 -4.61 -2.13 12.37
N THR A 39 -3.64 -2.93 11.92
CA THR A 39 -2.28 -2.46 11.66
C THR A 39 -2.27 -1.40 10.57
N ALA A 40 -3.00 -1.59 9.47
CA ALA A 40 -3.13 -0.62 8.39
C ALA A 40 -3.70 0.71 8.89
N LEU A 41 -4.73 0.70 9.72
CA LEU A 41 -5.29 1.94 10.27
C LEU A 41 -4.33 2.68 11.20
N ARG A 42 -3.44 1.98 11.87
CA ARG A 42 -2.46 2.58 12.79
C ARG A 42 -1.20 3.05 12.09
N GLU A 43 -0.70 2.27 11.13
CA GLU A 43 0.63 2.47 10.54
C GLU A 43 0.60 3.14 9.16
N ASN A 44 -0.56 3.17 8.47
CA ASN A 44 -0.66 3.73 7.13
C ASN A 44 -0.25 5.22 7.11
N PRO A 45 0.73 5.61 6.27
CA PRO A 45 1.25 6.97 6.24
C PRO A 45 0.25 8.01 5.76
N GLU A 46 -0.72 7.64 4.89
CA GLU A 46 -1.76 8.56 4.42
C GLU A 46 -2.71 8.96 5.55
N LEU A 47 -3.11 7.99 6.39
CA LEU A 47 -3.97 8.28 7.54
C LEU A 47 -3.25 9.13 8.59
N ARG A 48 -1.96 8.88 8.79
CA ARG A 48 -1.14 9.72 9.69
C ARG A 48 -1.03 11.16 9.16
N ALA A 49 -0.85 11.33 7.86
CA ALA A 49 -0.83 12.65 7.24
C ALA A 49 -2.17 13.38 7.40
N GLN A 50 -3.29 12.68 7.16
CA GLN A 50 -4.63 13.26 7.38
C GLN A 50 -4.88 13.60 8.85
N GLN A 51 -4.43 12.78 9.79
CA GLN A 51 -4.54 13.08 11.22
C GLN A 51 -3.77 14.35 11.58
N ALA A 52 -2.58 14.57 11.01
CA ALA A 52 -1.83 15.81 11.19
C ALA A 52 -2.57 17.03 10.59
N MET A 53 -3.24 16.85 9.43
CA MET A 53 -4.08 17.91 8.84
C MET A 53 -5.27 18.24 9.73
N ILE A 54 -5.93 17.24 10.32
CA ILE A 54 -7.01 17.44 11.30
C ILE A 54 -6.50 18.26 12.50
N SER A 55 -5.36 17.88 13.08
CA SER A 55 -4.77 18.59 14.21
C SER A 55 -4.41 20.04 13.86
N ALA A 56 -3.90 20.29 12.64
CA ALA A 56 -3.63 21.63 12.15
C ALA A 56 -4.92 22.46 12.00
N GLN A 57 -5.99 21.84 11.51
CA GLN A 57 -7.30 22.50 11.36
C GLN A 57 -7.96 22.78 12.73
N GLU A 58 -7.81 21.88 13.70
CA GLU A 58 -8.23 22.13 15.09
C GLU A 58 -7.55 23.37 15.66
N ALA A 59 -6.25 23.55 15.43
CA ALA A 59 -5.54 24.75 15.83
C ALA A 59 -6.05 26.01 15.10
N ARG A 60 -6.48 25.89 13.83
CA ARG A 60 -7.13 27.01 13.09
C ARG A 60 -8.48 27.38 13.66
N VAL A 61 -9.29 26.40 14.06
CA VAL A 61 -10.56 26.65 14.76
C VAL A 61 -10.30 27.43 16.05
N GLU A 62 -9.31 27.02 16.84
CA GLU A 62 -8.93 27.73 18.06
C GLU A 62 -8.42 29.15 17.77
N LEU A 63 -7.64 29.35 16.71
CA LEU A 63 -7.20 30.66 16.26
C LEU A 63 -8.39 31.56 15.87
N ALA A 64 -9.34 31.01 15.09
CA ALA A 64 -10.54 31.73 14.70
C ALA A 64 -11.39 32.13 15.93
N ARG A 65 -11.47 31.27 16.95
CA ARG A 65 -12.15 31.61 18.22
C ARG A 65 -11.41 32.69 18.96
N LYS A 66 -10.07 32.73 18.97
CA LYS A 66 -9.25 33.77 19.59
C LYS A 66 -9.37 35.12 18.89
N ALA A 67 -9.78 35.17 17.63
CA ALA A 67 -10.03 36.42 16.91
C ALA A 67 -11.19 37.24 17.50
N HIS A 68 -11.93 36.74 18.48
CA HIS A 68 -12.86 37.49 19.30
C HIS A 68 -12.21 38.27 20.43
N LEU A 69 -10.95 37.99 20.75
CA LEU A 69 -10.17 38.73 21.76
C LEU A 69 -9.52 39.95 21.13
N PRO A 70 -9.27 41.01 21.91
CA PRO A 70 -8.50 42.15 21.42
C PRO A 70 -7.04 41.78 21.20
N ASP A 71 -6.46 42.29 20.12
CA ASP A 71 -5.04 42.13 19.84
C ASP A 71 -4.25 43.31 20.45
N PHE A 72 -3.06 43.01 20.98
CA PHE A 72 -2.17 43.96 21.60
C PHE A 72 -0.86 44.02 20.83
N ASP A 73 -0.55 45.19 20.26
CA ASP A 73 0.73 45.39 19.58
C ASP A 73 1.64 46.29 20.44
N PHE A 74 2.88 45.83 20.60
CA PHE A 74 3.93 46.58 21.27
C PHE A 74 5.04 46.88 20.28
N ALA A 75 5.29 48.16 19.97
CA ALA A 75 6.36 48.56 19.10
C ALA A 75 7.35 49.46 19.86
N LEU A 76 8.65 49.12 19.78
CA LEU A 76 9.75 49.96 20.24
C LEU A 76 10.57 50.35 19.02
N GLN A 77 10.69 51.64 18.81
CA GLN A 77 11.42 52.22 17.69
C GLN A 77 12.56 53.08 18.19
N TYR A 78 13.77 52.84 17.68
CA TYR A 78 14.93 53.68 17.86
C TYR A 78 15.27 54.36 16.53
N GLY A 79 15.41 55.67 16.59
CA GLY A 79 15.78 56.49 15.43
C GLY A 79 17.06 57.27 15.71
N GLN A 80 18.16 56.93 15.03
CA GLN A 80 19.39 57.68 15.03
C GLN A 80 19.22 58.90 14.14
N ARG A 81 19.65 60.09 14.62
CA ARG A 81 19.55 61.33 13.88
C ARG A 81 20.90 62.03 13.81
N ASP A 82 21.30 62.45 12.59
CA ASP A 82 22.48 63.26 12.41
C ASP A 82 22.25 64.69 12.97
N ALA A 83 23.15 65.14 13.81
CA ALA A 83 23.15 66.53 14.45
C ALA A 83 21.95 66.77 15.37
N ARG A 84 21.20 65.79 15.86
CA ARG A 84 20.12 65.87 16.85
C ARG A 84 20.18 64.74 17.84
N PRO A 85 19.59 64.84 19.02
CA PRO A 85 19.49 63.74 19.94
C PRO A 85 18.72 62.56 19.32
N ASP A 86 19.20 61.33 19.54
CA ASP A 86 18.50 60.12 19.13
C ASP A 86 17.09 60.06 19.72
N MET A 87 16.18 59.44 19.00
CA MET A 87 14.79 59.30 19.41
C MET A 87 14.46 57.83 19.73
N VAL A 88 13.90 57.61 20.90
CA VAL A 88 13.31 56.35 21.31
C VAL A 88 11.80 56.56 21.42
N SER A 89 11.02 55.77 20.72
CA SER A 89 9.57 55.79 20.83
C SER A 89 9.08 54.38 21.24
N ALA A 90 8.15 54.32 22.18
CA ALA A 90 7.41 53.16 22.54
C ALA A 90 5.92 53.37 22.20
N MET A 91 5.31 52.42 21.50
CA MET A 91 3.90 52.49 21.15
C MET A 91 3.21 51.22 21.62
N VAL A 92 2.04 51.37 22.21
CA VAL A 92 1.12 50.28 22.54
C VAL A 92 -0.17 50.56 21.81
N SER A 93 -0.60 49.63 20.97
CA SER A 93 -1.91 49.69 20.33
C SER A 93 -2.77 48.51 20.74
N VAL A 94 -4.07 48.72 20.81
CA VAL A 94 -5.08 47.71 21.15
C VAL A 94 -6.12 47.70 20.05
N GLU A 95 -6.21 46.62 19.31
CA GLU A 95 -7.25 46.43 18.29
C GLU A 95 -8.46 45.74 18.91
N ILE A 96 -9.56 46.52 19.09
CA ILE A 96 -10.80 45.99 19.66
C ILE A 96 -11.76 45.69 18.52
N PRO A 97 -12.15 44.40 18.28
CA PRO A 97 -13.11 44.04 17.26
C PRO A 97 -14.53 44.45 17.68
N ILE A 98 -14.99 45.63 17.17
CA ILE A 98 -16.29 46.20 17.55
C ILE A 98 -17.47 45.46 16.90
N TRP A 99 -17.24 44.83 15.73
CA TRP A 99 -18.26 44.11 14.96
C TRP A 99 -18.12 42.59 15.05
N LYS A 100 -18.19 42.03 16.27
CA LYS A 100 -17.93 40.64 16.58
C LYS A 100 -18.89 39.62 15.91
N GLY A 101 -20.17 40.00 15.69
CA GLY A 101 -21.25 39.08 15.40
C GLY A 101 -21.40 38.64 13.94
N ARG A 102 -20.69 39.20 12.96
CA ARG A 102 -20.85 38.84 11.54
C ARG A 102 -19.59 38.25 10.92
N LYS A 103 -18.43 38.83 11.13
CA LYS A 103 -17.19 38.37 10.46
C LYS A 103 -16.54 37.23 11.23
N GLN A 104 -16.28 37.39 12.51
CA GLN A 104 -15.59 36.43 13.35
C GLN A 104 -16.41 35.15 13.54
N ASP A 105 -17.75 35.27 13.80
CA ASP A 105 -18.61 34.08 13.92
C ASP A 105 -18.67 33.27 12.62
N MET A 106 -18.62 33.94 11.45
CA MET A 106 -18.58 33.25 10.17
C MET A 106 -17.24 32.56 9.93
N GLN A 107 -16.12 33.18 10.34
CA GLN A 107 -14.79 32.55 10.27
C GLN A 107 -14.70 31.31 11.16
N VAL A 108 -15.27 31.34 12.36
CA VAL A 108 -15.33 30.17 13.23
C VAL A 108 -16.16 29.07 12.59
N LYS A 109 -17.35 29.38 12.06
CA LYS A 109 -18.21 28.38 11.38
C LYS A 109 -17.54 27.80 10.13
N GLU A 110 -16.84 28.61 9.36
CA GLU A 110 -16.06 28.15 8.21
C GLU A 110 -14.98 27.16 8.64
N ALA A 111 -14.16 27.51 9.63
CA ALA A 111 -13.10 26.63 10.14
C ALA A 111 -13.65 25.34 10.75
N GLU A 112 -14.80 25.38 11.44
CA GLU A 112 -15.49 24.20 11.99
C GLU A 112 -16.08 23.31 10.87
N ALA A 113 -16.63 23.90 9.80
CA ALA A 113 -17.12 23.17 8.65
C ALA A 113 -15.98 22.45 7.90
N GLU A 114 -14.83 23.11 7.71
CA GLU A 114 -13.63 22.52 7.15
C GLU A 114 -13.11 21.37 8.03
N LEU A 115 -13.08 21.54 9.35
CA LEU A 115 -12.71 20.46 10.27
C LEU A 115 -13.64 19.25 10.16
N SER A 116 -14.94 19.51 10.06
CA SER A 116 -15.93 18.45 9.85
C SER A 116 -15.70 17.70 8.52
N ALA A 117 -15.41 18.43 7.45
CA ALA A 117 -15.09 17.84 6.14
C ALA A 117 -13.83 16.97 6.19
N LEU A 118 -12.74 17.45 6.81
CA LEU A 118 -11.51 16.67 6.97
C LEU A 118 -11.71 15.39 7.81
N ARG A 119 -12.53 15.45 8.86
CA ARG A 119 -12.87 14.27 9.66
C ARG A 119 -13.69 13.25 8.86
N ALA A 120 -14.64 13.72 8.06
CA ALA A 120 -15.43 12.85 7.18
C ALA A 120 -14.55 12.19 6.11
N GLU A 121 -13.62 12.94 5.51
CA GLU A 121 -12.64 12.42 4.56
C GLU A 121 -11.73 11.37 5.20
N HIS A 122 -11.22 11.60 6.40
CA HIS A 122 -10.44 10.61 7.15
C HIS A 122 -11.21 9.31 7.39
N HIS A 123 -12.49 9.39 7.78
CA HIS A 123 -13.33 8.19 7.92
C HIS A 123 -13.56 7.47 6.60
N ALA A 124 -13.80 8.19 5.50
CA ALA A 124 -13.95 7.61 4.18
C ALA A 124 -12.67 6.91 3.74
N ARG A 125 -11.51 7.53 3.94
CA ARG A 125 -10.21 6.95 3.61
C ARG A 125 -9.90 5.71 4.46
N ALA A 126 -10.19 5.75 5.75
CA ALA A 126 -10.03 4.59 6.63
C ALA A 126 -10.87 3.39 6.16
N ASN A 127 -12.10 3.62 5.73
CA ASN A 127 -12.96 2.57 5.17
C ASN A 127 -12.43 2.05 3.82
N ALA A 128 -11.92 2.92 2.95
CA ALA A 128 -11.31 2.52 1.68
C ALA A 128 -10.06 1.66 1.91
N ILE A 129 -9.22 1.99 2.89
CA ILE A 129 -8.04 1.19 3.28
C ILE A 129 -8.47 -0.18 3.81
N ARG A 130 -9.48 -0.26 4.68
CA ARG A 130 -10.02 -1.55 5.15
C ARG A 130 -10.51 -2.43 4.01
N ALA A 131 -11.24 -1.83 3.06
CA ALA A 131 -11.74 -2.54 1.89
C ALA A 131 -10.59 -3.04 1.00
N ARG A 132 -9.56 -2.20 0.76
CA ARG A 132 -8.40 -2.58 -0.06
C ARG A 132 -7.58 -3.71 0.58
N VAL A 133 -7.38 -3.66 1.91
CA VAL A 133 -6.72 -4.74 2.65
C VAL A 133 -7.51 -6.05 2.52
N ALA A 134 -8.85 -6.01 2.65
CA ALA A 134 -9.69 -7.19 2.52
C ALA A 134 -9.66 -7.78 1.11
N GLU A 135 -9.68 -6.94 0.08
CA GLU A 135 -9.57 -7.35 -1.33
C GLU A 135 -8.22 -8.05 -1.59
N LEU A 136 -7.11 -7.40 -1.24
CA LEU A 136 -5.77 -7.95 -1.42
C LEU A 136 -5.57 -9.26 -0.63
N TYR A 137 -6.11 -9.33 0.59
CA TYR A 137 -6.08 -10.54 1.40
C TYR A 137 -6.79 -11.71 0.71
N ALA A 138 -8.02 -11.49 0.21
CA ALA A 138 -8.78 -12.52 -0.48
C ALA A 138 -8.08 -12.98 -1.79
N GLU A 139 -7.47 -12.04 -2.51
CA GLU A 139 -6.69 -12.35 -3.71
C GLU A 139 -5.43 -13.19 -3.40
N LEU A 140 -4.71 -12.83 -2.33
CA LEU A 140 -3.53 -13.57 -1.89
C LEU A 140 -3.87 -15.00 -1.46
N GLU A 141 -4.96 -15.19 -0.71
CA GLU A 141 -5.43 -16.53 -0.30
C GLU A 141 -5.83 -17.38 -1.52
N ARG A 142 -6.50 -16.79 -2.51
CA ARG A 142 -6.82 -17.44 -3.77
C ARG A 142 -5.55 -17.87 -4.52
N ASP A 143 -4.60 -16.93 -4.71
CA ASP A 143 -3.37 -17.19 -5.45
C ASP A 143 -2.51 -18.24 -4.74
N ARG A 144 -2.49 -18.25 -3.40
CA ARG A 144 -1.84 -19.27 -2.58
C ARG A 144 -2.43 -20.65 -2.80
N THR A 145 -3.77 -20.76 -2.78
CA THR A 145 -4.47 -22.01 -3.06
C THR A 145 -4.15 -22.51 -4.47
N GLN A 146 -4.11 -21.59 -5.44
CA GLN A 146 -3.79 -21.92 -6.82
C GLN A 146 -2.32 -22.36 -6.99
N LEU A 147 -1.38 -21.73 -6.33
CA LEU A 147 0.04 -22.14 -6.30
C LEU A 147 0.19 -23.56 -5.74
N ALA A 148 -0.48 -23.85 -4.62
CA ALA A 148 -0.48 -25.18 -4.02
C ALA A 148 -1.06 -26.23 -4.98
N LEU A 149 -2.12 -25.92 -5.70
CA LEU A 149 -2.74 -26.80 -6.69
C LEU A 149 -1.78 -27.10 -7.86
N TYR A 150 -1.12 -26.06 -8.41
CA TYR A 150 -0.14 -26.28 -9.47
C TYR A 150 1.05 -27.11 -8.99
N ALA A 151 1.62 -26.78 -7.83
CA ALA A 151 2.81 -27.42 -7.31
C ALA A 151 2.58 -28.88 -6.93
N ASN A 152 1.45 -29.18 -6.29
CA ASN A 152 1.19 -30.49 -5.67
C ASN A 152 0.34 -31.43 -6.54
N SER A 153 -0.35 -30.90 -7.56
CA SER A 153 -1.27 -31.72 -8.38
C SER A 153 -1.02 -31.57 -9.88
N ILE A 154 -1.19 -30.37 -10.45
CA ILE A 154 -1.23 -30.18 -11.91
C ILE A 154 0.13 -30.49 -12.55
N ILE A 155 1.21 -29.93 -12.05
CA ILE A 155 2.57 -30.10 -12.60
C ILE A 155 3.03 -31.57 -12.43
N PRO A 156 2.88 -32.25 -11.27
CA PRO A 156 3.18 -33.66 -11.13
C PRO A 156 2.38 -34.55 -12.07
N GLN A 157 1.08 -34.31 -12.25
CA GLN A 157 0.24 -35.05 -13.21
C GLN A 157 0.69 -34.81 -14.66
N GLY A 158 0.99 -33.58 -15.05
CA GLY A 158 1.53 -33.26 -16.36
C GLY A 158 2.86 -34.00 -16.65
N ARG A 159 3.74 -34.07 -15.65
CA ARG A 159 5.00 -34.83 -15.75
C ARG A 159 4.76 -36.33 -15.90
N ALA A 160 3.82 -36.88 -15.15
CA ALA A 160 3.45 -38.28 -15.25
C ALA A 160 2.82 -38.60 -16.63
N ALA A 161 1.95 -37.72 -17.14
CA ALA A 161 1.37 -37.86 -18.47
C ALA A 161 2.42 -37.85 -19.57
N LEU A 162 3.38 -36.92 -19.51
CA LEU A 162 4.51 -36.85 -20.45
C LEU A 162 5.36 -38.13 -20.40
N ALA A 163 5.68 -38.61 -19.18
CA ALA A 163 6.45 -39.84 -19.02
C ALA A 163 5.73 -41.04 -19.62
N SER A 164 4.42 -41.13 -19.40
CA SER A 164 3.57 -42.22 -19.98
C SER A 164 3.50 -42.13 -21.50
N ALA A 165 3.34 -40.92 -22.05
CA ALA A 165 3.32 -40.72 -23.50
C ALA A 165 4.66 -41.09 -24.15
N THR A 166 5.78 -40.74 -23.51
CA THR A 166 7.14 -41.04 -23.96
C THR A 166 7.36 -42.56 -23.97
N ALA A 167 7.01 -43.26 -22.89
CA ALA A 167 7.12 -44.73 -22.82
C ALA A 167 6.23 -45.42 -23.85
N SER A 168 5.02 -44.93 -24.11
CA SER A 168 4.12 -45.43 -25.11
C SER A 168 4.65 -45.24 -26.55
N TYR A 169 5.30 -44.12 -26.81
CA TYR A 169 5.96 -43.85 -28.09
C TYR A 169 7.16 -44.75 -28.32
N GLU A 170 7.98 -45.03 -27.31
CA GLU A 170 9.15 -45.93 -27.42
C GLU A 170 8.78 -47.35 -27.81
N VAL A 171 7.56 -47.83 -27.43
CA VAL A 171 7.06 -49.13 -27.80
C VAL A 171 6.12 -49.12 -29.01
N GLY A 172 6.05 -47.99 -29.72
CA GLY A 172 5.25 -47.86 -30.95
C GLY A 172 3.71 -47.83 -30.72
N ARG A 173 3.24 -47.51 -29.49
CA ARG A 173 1.81 -47.45 -29.12
C ARG A 173 1.22 -46.04 -29.14
N ALA A 174 2.05 -45.02 -29.22
CA ALA A 174 1.62 -43.62 -29.32
C ALA A 174 2.40 -42.91 -30.44
N ASP A 175 1.79 -41.87 -31.00
CA ASP A 175 2.40 -41.02 -32.01
C ASP A 175 3.34 -39.96 -31.35
N PHE A 176 4.34 -39.53 -32.07
CA PHE A 176 5.25 -38.44 -31.64
C PHE A 176 4.51 -37.14 -31.35
N LEU A 177 3.43 -36.86 -32.07
CA LEU A 177 2.58 -35.70 -31.83
C LEU A 177 2.02 -35.70 -30.40
N THR A 178 1.58 -36.85 -29.89
CA THR A 178 1.10 -37.00 -28.52
C THR A 178 2.16 -36.62 -27.47
N VAL A 179 3.43 -36.97 -27.72
CA VAL A 179 4.53 -36.59 -26.83
C VAL A 179 4.73 -35.06 -26.84
N LEU A 180 4.71 -34.45 -28.05
CA LEU A 180 4.83 -32.99 -28.18
C LEU A 180 3.70 -32.22 -27.51
N GLU A 181 2.46 -32.68 -27.65
CA GLU A 181 1.28 -32.09 -27.01
C GLU A 181 1.37 -32.15 -25.49
N ASN A 182 1.77 -33.30 -24.91
CA ASN A 182 1.98 -33.41 -23.47
C ASN A 182 3.14 -32.55 -22.99
N GLN A 183 4.21 -32.40 -23.78
CA GLN A 183 5.32 -31.53 -23.47
C GLN A 183 4.88 -30.04 -23.48
N ALA A 184 4.12 -29.64 -24.49
CA ALA A 184 3.57 -28.28 -24.60
C ALA A 184 2.65 -27.94 -23.41
N THR A 185 1.74 -28.89 -23.11
CA THR A 185 0.81 -28.76 -21.97
C THR A 185 1.57 -28.63 -20.64
N LEU A 186 2.65 -29.39 -20.42
CA LEU A 186 3.46 -29.26 -19.21
C LEU A 186 4.14 -27.88 -19.13
N TYR A 187 4.65 -27.36 -20.24
CA TYR A 187 5.21 -26.03 -20.28
C TYR A 187 4.16 -24.94 -19.96
N ASP A 188 2.95 -25.09 -20.49
CA ASP A 188 1.85 -24.17 -20.20
C ASP A 188 1.51 -24.16 -18.70
N TYR A 189 1.50 -25.31 -18.04
CA TYR A 189 1.30 -25.41 -16.59
C TYR A 189 2.45 -24.76 -15.79
N GLU A 190 3.68 -24.98 -16.20
CA GLU A 190 4.85 -24.35 -15.55
C GLU A 190 4.83 -22.82 -15.74
N ILE A 191 4.48 -22.33 -16.92
CA ILE A 191 4.33 -20.89 -17.19
C ILE A 191 3.20 -20.30 -16.34
N ALA A 192 2.05 -20.97 -16.26
CA ALA A 192 0.92 -20.54 -15.46
C ALA A 192 1.29 -20.45 -13.96
N TYR A 193 2.02 -21.44 -13.43
CA TYR A 193 2.54 -21.42 -12.06
C TYR A 193 3.41 -20.18 -11.81
N PHE A 194 4.37 -19.89 -12.66
CA PHE A 194 5.26 -18.72 -12.48
C PHE A 194 4.52 -17.40 -12.63
N ARG A 195 3.48 -17.34 -13.44
CA ARG A 195 2.62 -16.16 -13.56
C ARG A 195 1.88 -15.90 -12.25
N VAL A 196 1.22 -16.92 -11.69
CA VAL A 196 0.52 -16.79 -10.39
C VAL A 196 1.51 -16.43 -9.27
N LEU A 197 2.72 -17.01 -9.28
CA LEU A 197 3.75 -16.71 -8.29
C LEU A 197 4.19 -15.24 -8.35
N THR A 198 4.34 -14.68 -9.56
CA THR A 198 4.69 -13.28 -9.75
C THR A 198 3.55 -12.35 -9.31
N ASP A 199 2.30 -12.72 -9.62
CA ASP A 199 1.12 -11.97 -9.20
C ASP A 199 0.97 -11.98 -7.68
N PHE A 200 1.19 -13.11 -7.03
CA PHE A 200 1.22 -13.22 -5.57
C PHE A 200 2.26 -12.30 -4.94
N ALA A 201 3.50 -12.32 -5.44
CA ALA A 201 4.57 -11.47 -4.92
C ALA A 201 4.25 -9.96 -5.09
N ARG A 202 3.67 -9.58 -6.23
CA ARG A 202 3.24 -8.20 -6.49
C ARG A 202 2.14 -7.75 -5.53
N LYS A 203 1.11 -8.58 -5.34
CA LYS A 203 0.00 -8.28 -4.42
C LYS A 203 0.43 -8.24 -2.96
N LEU A 204 1.39 -9.08 -2.58
CA LEU A 204 1.98 -9.05 -1.25
C LEU A 204 2.70 -7.71 -1.00
N ALA A 205 3.50 -7.25 -1.94
CA ALA A 205 4.16 -5.95 -1.85
C ALA A 205 3.15 -4.78 -1.80
N GLU A 206 2.04 -4.88 -2.55
CA GLU A 206 0.96 -3.91 -2.50
C GLU A 206 0.24 -3.93 -1.15
N LEU A 207 -0.01 -5.11 -0.57
CA LEU A 207 -0.57 -5.23 0.77
C LEU A 207 0.35 -4.59 1.82
N GLU A 208 1.65 -4.85 1.76
CA GLU A 208 2.65 -4.26 2.66
C GLU A 208 2.70 -2.73 2.53
N GLN A 209 2.58 -2.20 1.32
CA GLN A 209 2.47 -0.76 1.08
C GLN A 209 1.21 -0.18 1.73
N VAL A 210 0.05 -0.82 1.57
CA VAL A 210 -1.22 -0.35 2.15
C VAL A 210 -1.20 -0.46 3.67
N VAL A 211 -0.65 -1.55 4.21
CA VAL A 211 -0.51 -1.75 5.67
C VAL A 211 0.56 -0.81 6.27
N GLY A 212 1.55 -0.39 5.48
CA GLY A 212 2.66 0.45 5.94
C GLY A 212 3.74 -0.30 6.72
N LYS A 213 3.74 -1.64 6.66
CA LYS A 213 4.69 -2.52 7.37
C LYS A 213 4.84 -3.84 6.61
N GLU A 214 6.02 -4.46 6.72
CA GLU A 214 6.24 -5.84 6.25
C GLU A 214 5.27 -6.81 6.95
N VAL A 215 4.58 -7.63 6.15
CA VAL A 215 3.53 -8.57 6.59
C VAL A 215 4.11 -9.96 6.85
N LEU A 216 5.07 -10.38 6.01
CA LEU A 216 5.76 -11.66 6.15
C LEU A 216 7.22 -11.42 6.52
N ARG A 217 7.62 -11.91 7.68
CA ARG A 217 9.01 -11.95 8.15
C ARG A 217 9.59 -13.35 8.04
#